data_379536fb3da04caa66b2b1202b2e0417
#
_entry.id   379536fb3da04caa66b2b1202b2e0417
#
_cell.length_a   1.000
_cell.length_b   1.000
_cell.length_c   1.000
_cell.angle_alpha   90.00
_cell.angle_beta   90.00
_cell.angle_gamma   90.00
#
_symmetry.space_group_name_H-M   'P 1'
#
loop_
_entity.id
_entity.type
_entity.pdbx_description
1 polymer ?
#
loop_
_entity_poly.entity_id
_entity_poly.type
_entity_poly.pdbx_seq_one_letter_code
_entity_poly.pdbx_strand_id
1 'polypeptide(L)'
;MLANQHTAALIAEMDKASPAEHWLEKLNDGTHVLIRPLSTDDHARLLLFFQRLSPLSLRLRFLGAVHHVDGHAIDTLLSESEMFSRGYLALIHHEGELQVIGVSHYRRAEDNPEHCGCAVAVAEPWLRKGLGRLLLGHLIDAAKRKGYRKMCSTNLSTDYPVHGLYKQFGFTSTYLDRDFDRIVHELEL
;
A
#
# COMPACT_ATOMS: atom_id res chain seq x y z
N MET A 1 -11.44 9.28 27.05
CA MET A 1 -11.00 10.60 26.55
C MET A 1 -9.96 10.50 25.43
N LEU A 2 -8.90 9.72 25.58
CA LEU A 2 -7.83 9.56 24.53
C LEU A 2 -8.35 9.02 23.19
N ALA A 3 -9.22 8.01 23.17
CA ALA A 3 -9.77 7.45 21.92
C ALA A 3 -10.52 8.50 21.07
N ASN A 4 -11.17 9.48 21.70
CA ASN A 4 -11.90 10.54 21.00
C ASN A 4 -10.95 11.55 20.34
N GLN A 5 -9.78 11.81 20.92
CA GLN A 5 -8.80 12.73 20.37
C GLN A 5 -8.09 12.13 19.13
N HIS A 6 -7.79 10.83 19.15
CA HIS A 6 -7.20 10.12 18.02
C HIS A 6 -8.13 10.15 16.79
N THR A 7 -9.41 9.85 16.99
CA THR A 7 -10.41 9.88 15.93
C THR A 7 -10.63 11.30 15.41
N ALA A 8 -10.67 12.32 16.30
CA ALA A 8 -10.83 13.71 15.90
C ALA A 8 -9.67 14.22 15.02
N ALA A 9 -8.41 13.83 15.31
CA ALA A 9 -7.26 14.19 14.49
C ALA A 9 -7.31 13.56 13.08
N LEU A 10 -7.80 12.31 12.98
CA LEU A 10 -8.00 11.66 11.68
C LEU A 10 -9.12 12.33 10.87
N ILE A 11 -10.21 12.72 11.51
CA ILE A 11 -11.31 13.46 10.86
C ILE A 11 -10.81 14.84 10.36
N ALA A 12 -10.01 15.55 11.15
CA ALA A 12 -9.44 16.84 10.73
C ALA A 12 -8.49 16.71 9.52
N GLU A 13 -7.81 15.59 9.35
CA GLU A 13 -7.02 15.32 8.15
C GLU A 13 -7.91 15.02 6.93
N MET A 14 -9.07 14.36 7.14
CA MET A 14 -10.05 14.13 6.06
C MET A 14 -10.57 15.43 5.46
N ASP A 15 -10.78 16.46 6.28
CA ASP A 15 -11.33 17.75 5.82
C ASP A 15 -10.35 18.56 4.95
N LYS A 16 -9.06 18.21 4.96
CA LYS A 16 -8.02 18.91 4.17
C LYS A 16 -7.95 18.49 2.70
N ALA A 17 -8.49 17.36 2.33
CA ALA A 17 -8.39 16.80 1.00
C ALA A 17 -9.77 16.58 0.37
N SER A 18 -9.83 16.43 -0.95
CA SER A 18 -11.07 16.16 -1.67
C SER A 18 -11.79 14.95 -1.07
N PRO A 19 -13.06 15.07 -0.64
CA PRO A 19 -13.72 14.07 0.20
C PRO A 19 -14.05 12.73 -0.50
N ALA A 20 -13.79 12.62 -1.79
CA ALA A 20 -14.29 11.51 -2.61
C ALA A 20 -13.63 10.14 -2.36
N GLU A 21 -12.46 10.07 -1.72
CA GLU A 21 -11.72 8.80 -1.49
C GLU A 21 -10.99 8.80 -0.14
N HIS A 22 -11.73 9.04 0.93
CA HIS A 22 -11.24 8.97 2.30
C HIS A 22 -12.07 7.98 3.09
N TRP A 23 -11.42 7.04 3.75
CA TRP A 23 -12.10 6.01 4.55
C TRP A 23 -11.53 5.98 5.97
N LEU A 24 -12.43 6.15 6.94
CA LEU A 24 -12.11 5.90 8.34
C LEU A 24 -12.47 4.44 8.63
N GLU A 25 -11.46 3.60 8.64
CA GLU A 25 -11.60 2.15 8.80
C GLU A 25 -11.26 1.72 10.24
N LYS A 26 -11.68 0.51 10.59
CA LYS A 26 -11.37 -0.09 11.89
C LYS A 26 -10.61 -1.40 11.69
N LEU A 27 -9.43 -1.49 12.27
CA LEU A 27 -8.61 -2.70 12.26
C LEU A 27 -9.20 -3.78 13.19
N ASN A 28 -8.72 -5.01 13.06
CA ASN A 28 -9.19 -6.16 13.85
C ASN A 28 -8.99 -5.99 15.36
N ASP A 29 -8.01 -5.17 15.77
CA ASP A 29 -7.74 -4.84 17.18
C ASP A 29 -8.53 -3.64 17.69
N GLY A 30 -9.41 -3.09 16.87
CA GLY A 30 -10.25 -1.94 17.21
C GLY A 30 -9.61 -0.58 16.89
N THR A 31 -8.37 -0.51 16.45
CA THR A 31 -7.71 0.74 16.09
C THR A 31 -8.37 1.39 14.88
N HIS A 32 -8.65 2.69 14.96
CA HIS A 32 -9.13 3.46 13.81
C HIS A 32 -7.95 3.93 12.95
N VAL A 33 -8.10 3.78 11.65
CA VAL A 33 -7.11 4.17 10.64
C VAL A 33 -7.79 4.98 9.55
N LEU A 34 -7.17 6.09 9.16
CA LEU A 34 -7.58 6.85 7.98
C LEU A 34 -6.83 6.31 6.76
N ILE A 35 -7.57 5.88 5.75
CA ILE A 35 -7.01 5.54 4.43
C ILE A 35 -7.41 6.65 3.47
N ARG A 36 -6.42 7.22 2.76
CA ARG A 36 -6.62 8.27 1.77
C ARG A 36 -5.62 8.18 0.62
N PRO A 37 -5.90 8.86 -0.50
CA PRO A 37 -4.93 8.96 -1.59
C PRO A 37 -3.59 9.52 -1.13
N LEU A 38 -2.52 9.05 -1.79
CA LEU A 38 -1.20 9.65 -1.72
C LEU A 38 -1.23 11.07 -2.30
N SER A 39 -0.50 11.98 -1.66
CA SER A 39 -0.26 13.34 -2.13
C SER A 39 1.24 13.64 -2.14
N THR A 40 1.67 14.59 -2.96
CA THR A 40 3.04 15.11 -2.95
C THR A 40 3.47 15.64 -1.58
N ASP A 41 2.53 16.11 -0.77
CA ASP A 41 2.77 16.58 0.61
C ASP A 41 3.17 15.45 1.58
N ASP A 42 3.01 14.19 1.17
CA ASP A 42 3.34 13.03 1.99
C ASP A 42 4.80 12.59 1.91
N HIS A 43 5.64 13.30 1.14
CA HIS A 43 7.04 12.93 0.92
C HIS A 43 7.78 12.61 2.23
N ALA A 44 7.77 13.53 3.19
CA ALA A 44 8.47 13.34 4.46
C ALA A 44 7.89 12.16 5.28
N ARG A 45 6.56 11.99 5.29
CA ARG A 45 5.89 10.89 5.99
C ARG A 45 6.22 9.53 5.38
N LEU A 46 6.26 9.45 4.03
CA LEU A 46 6.63 8.23 3.32
C LEU A 46 8.09 7.87 3.54
N LEU A 47 8.98 8.85 3.47
CA LEU A 47 10.40 8.64 3.76
C LEU A 47 10.59 8.05 5.17
N LEU A 48 9.96 8.64 6.17
CA LEU A 48 10.00 8.13 7.55
C LEU A 48 9.38 6.73 7.68
N PHE A 49 8.28 6.46 6.97
CA PHE A 49 7.66 5.13 6.94
C PHE A 49 8.65 4.06 6.43
N PHE A 50 9.25 4.27 5.27
CA PHE A 50 10.17 3.31 4.70
C PHE A 50 11.47 3.16 5.50
N GLN A 51 11.98 4.24 6.10
CA GLN A 51 13.15 4.20 6.98
C GLN A 51 12.92 3.41 8.28
N ARG A 52 11.68 3.30 8.73
CA ARG A 52 11.28 2.53 9.92
C ARG A 52 11.03 1.05 9.64
N LEU A 53 10.89 0.65 8.37
CA LEU A 53 10.75 -0.76 8.01
C LEU A 53 12.06 -1.51 8.30
N SER A 54 11.92 -2.76 8.74
CA SER A 54 13.08 -3.64 8.91
C SER A 54 13.78 -3.91 7.56
N PRO A 55 15.07 -4.26 7.56
CA PRO A 55 15.77 -4.67 6.35
C PRO A 55 15.07 -5.82 5.61
N LEU A 56 14.41 -6.72 6.35
CA LEU A 56 13.64 -7.80 5.76
C LEU A 56 12.41 -7.27 5.02
N SER A 57 11.63 -6.38 5.61
CA SER A 57 10.44 -5.79 4.98
C SER A 57 10.80 -4.95 3.75
N LEU A 58 11.90 -4.20 3.79
CA LEU A 58 12.41 -3.50 2.62
C LEU A 58 12.81 -4.47 1.51
N ARG A 59 13.54 -5.54 1.85
CA ARG A 59 13.94 -6.56 0.89
C ARG A 59 12.71 -7.22 0.22
N LEU A 60 11.70 -7.59 1.00
CA LEU A 60 10.47 -8.20 0.50
C LEU A 60 9.72 -7.22 -0.42
N ARG A 61 9.60 -5.97 0.01
CA ARG A 61 8.86 -4.93 -0.73
C ARG A 61 9.51 -4.56 -2.07
N PHE A 62 10.84 -4.54 -2.14
CA PHE A 62 11.60 -4.11 -3.31
C PHE A 62 12.32 -5.26 -4.03
N LEU A 63 11.91 -6.50 -3.81
CA LEU A 63 12.48 -7.71 -4.44
C LEU A 63 14.01 -7.82 -4.27
N GLY A 64 14.52 -7.31 -3.16
CA GLY A 64 15.95 -7.29 -2.87
C GLY A 64 16.75 -6.19 -3.59
N ALA A 65 16.10 -5.39 -4.44
CA ALA A 65 16.81 -4.36 -5.22
C ALA A 65 17.19 -3.11 -4.39
N VAL A 66 16.50 -2.88 -3.26
CA VAL A 66 16.70 -1.69 -2.42
C VAL A 66 17.02 -2.10 -1.00
N HIS A 67 18.14 -1.60 -0.49
CA HIS A 67 18.57 -1.81 0.91
C HIS A 67 18.35 -0.56 1.77
N HIS A 68 18.18 0.60 1.13
CA HIS A 68 17.90 1.88 1.77
C HIS A 68 17.01 2.72 0.86
N VAL A 69 15.99 3.36 1.44
CA VAL A 69 15.09 4.26 0.73
C VAL A 69 15.51 5.69 1.03
N ASP A 70 15.87 6.42 0.01
CA ASP A 70 16.20 7.85 0.04
C ASP A 70 15.06 8.72 -0.50
N GLY A 71 15.26 10.04 -0.48
CA GLY A 71 14.27 10.99 -1.00
C GLY A 71 13.96 10.78 -2.47
N HIS A 72 14.94 10.40 -3.29
CA HIS A 72 14.76 10.19 -4.73
C HIS A 72 13.82 9.00 -5.03
N ALA A 73 13.92 7.91 -4.26
CA ALA A 73 13.00 6.79 -4.38
C ALA A 73 11.55 7.19 -4.04
N ILE A 74 11.37 8.09 -3.07
CA ILE A 74 10.05 8.64 -2.72
C ILE A 74 9.56 9.59 -3.82
N ASP A 75 10.41 10.45 -4.37
CA ASP A 75 10.06 11.34 -5.48
C ASP A 75 9.57 10.54 -6.69
N THR A 76 10.25 9.44 -7.01
CA THR A 76 9.82 8.52 -8.08
C THR A 76 8.44 7.94 -7.80
N LEU A 77 8.18 7.49 -6.57
CA LEU A 77 6.88 6.94 -6.19
C LEU A 77 5.76 7.99 -6.30
N LEU A 78 6.04 9.24 -5.92
CA LEU A 78 5.07 10.34 -5.94
C LEU A 78 4.89 10.99 -7.31
N SER A 79 5.95 11.01 -8.15
CA SER A 79 5.93 11.64 -9.47
C SER A 79 5.30 10.77 -10.57
N GLU A 80 5.07 9.49 -10.29
CA GLU A 80 4.35 8.63 -11.24
C GLU A 80 2.98 9.24 -11.52
N SER A 81 2.78 9.61 -12.79
CA SER A 81 1.63 10.36 -13.27
C SER A 81 0.30 9.84 -12.69
N GLU A 82 -0.44 10.70 -12.00
CA GLU A 82 -1.78 10.40 -11.46
C GLU A 82 -2.75 9.85 -12.53
N MET A 83 -2.44 10.09 -13.80
CA MET A 83 -3.24 9.57 -14.91
C MET A 83 -3.16 8.04 -15.01
N PHE A 84 -2.03 7.41 -14.66
CA PHE A 84 -1.79 5.97 -14.88
C PHE A 84 -1.45 5.21 -13.60
N SER A 85 -1.39 5.90 -12.48
CA SER A 85 -1.09 5.31 -11.17
C SER A 85 -2.11 5.79 -10.12
N ARG A 86 -2.23 5.05 -9.05
CA ARG A 86 -2.97 5.43 -7.85
C ARG A 86 -2.30 4.83 -6.64
N GLY A 87 -2.14 5.61 -5.59
CA GLY A 87 -1.65 5.13 -4.32
C GLY A 87 -2.54 5.57 -3.17
N TYR A 88 -2.55 4.76 -2.12
CA TYR A 88 -3.22 5.05 -0.86
C TYR A 88 -2.22 4.87 0.28
N LEU A 89 -2.34 5.73 1.29
CA LEU A 89 -1.65 5.56 2.55
C LEU A 89 -2.65 5.37 3.68
N ALA A 90 -2.21 4.68 4.71
CA ALA A 90 -2.94 4.48 5.94
C ALA A 90 -2.28 5.24 7.08
N LEU A 91 -3.04 6.08 7.75
CA LEU A 91 -2.61 6.97 8.83
C LEU A 91 -3.25 6.58 10.16
N ILE A 92 -2.45 6.66 11.21
CA ILE A 92 -2.94 6.68 12.59
C ILE A 92 -2.49 7.96 13.27
N HIS A 93 -3.21 8.34 14.31
CA HIS A 93 -2.75 9.36 15.25
C HIS A 93 -2.05 8.67 16.42
N HIS A 94 -0.76 8.94 16.59
CA HIS A 94 0.07 8.35 17.64
C HIS A 94 1.00 9.42 18.22
N GLU A 95 1.03 9.55 19.54
CA GLU A 95 1.89 10.51 20.27
C GLU A 95 1.77 11.96 19.77
N GLY A 96 0.57 12.40 19.39
CA GLY A 96 0.33 13.77 18.94
C GLY A 96 0.55 13.99 17.44
N GLU A 97 1.02 12.99 16.69
CA GLU A 97 1.34 13.10 15.28
C GLU A 97 0.58 12.08 14.43
N LEU A 98 0.40 12.41 13.15
CA LEU A 98 -0.11 11.49 12.14
C LEU A 98 1.04 10.68 11.56
N GLN A 99 1.01 9.37 11.75
CA GLN A 99 2.01 8.43 11.26
C GLN A 99 1.46 7.55 10.16
N VAL A 100 2.25 7.37 9.09
CA VAL A 100 1.97 6.35 8.06
C VAL A 100 2.33 4.98 8.61
N ILE A 101 1.39 4.04 8.53
CA ILE A 101 1.54 2.66 8.98
C ILE A 101 1.41 1.64 7.85
N GLY A 102 1.01 2.09 6.66
CA GLY A 102 0.93 1.27 5.47
C GLY A 102 0.73 2.11 4.22
N VAL A 103 1.14 1.57 3.09
CA VAL A 103 1.01 2.17 1.78
C VAL A 103 0.68 1.11 0.74
N SER A 104 -0.15 1.46 -0.21
CA SER A 104 -0.40 0.66 -1.40
C SER A 104 -0.39 1.54 -2.64
N HIS A 105 0.00 0.98 -3.78
CA HIS A 105 -0.11 1.67 -5.05
C HIS A 105 -0.27 0.67 -6.20
N TYR A 106 -0.86 1.13 -7.29
CA TYR A 106 -0.75 0.51 -8.60
C TYR A 106 -0.22 1.50 -9.62
N ARG A 107 0.38 0.98 -10.69
CA ARG A 107 0.71 1.71 -11.90
C ARG A 107 0.40 0.87 -13.13
N ARG A 108 0.15 1.53 -14.25
CA ARG A 108 -0.04 0.84 -15.53
C ARG A 108 1.19 0.01 -15.89
N ALA A 109 0.96 -1.19 -16.39
CA ALA A 109 2.03 -2.02 -16.92
C ALA A 109 2.58 -1.43 -18.23
N GLU A 110 3.88 -1.56 -18.47
CA GLU A 110 4.54 -0.99 -19.64
C GLU A 110 4.20 -1.78 -20.92
N ASP A 111 4.04 -3.07 -20.79
CA ASP A 111 3.78 -4.02 -21.87
C ASP A 111 2.31 -4.11 -22.27
N ASN A 112 1.39 -3.74 -21.37
CA ASN A 112 -0.04 -3.80 -21.64
C ASN A 112 -0.82 -2.69 -20.92
N PRO A 113 -1.46 -1.75 -21.67
CA PRO A 113 -2.18 -0.62 -21.08
C PRO A 113 -3.46 -1.01 -20.33
N GLU A 114 -3.99 -2.21 -20.53
CA GLU A 114 -5.16 -2.74 -19.82
C GLU A 114 -4.77 -3.42 -18.49
N HIS A 115 -3.47 -3.59 -18.22
CA HIS A 115 -2.95 -4.21 -17.01
C HIS A 115 -2.33 -3.18 -16.08
N CYS A 116 -2.33 -3.48 -14.78
CA CYS A 116 -1.59 -2.69 -13.79
C CYS A 116 -0.78 -3.59 -12.85
N GLY A 117 0.40 -3.12 -12.48
CA GLY A 117 1.20 -3.70 -11.41
C GLY A 117 0.82 -3.09 -10.07
N CYS A 118 0.72 -3.88 -8.99
CA CYS A 118 0.39 -3.38 -7.67
C CYS A 118 1.40 -3.81 -6.61
N ALA A 119 1.44 -3.05 -5.52
CA ALA A 119 2.21 -3.38 -4.34
C ALA A 119 1.57 -2.83 -3.06
N VAL A 120 1.77 -3.56 -1.95
CA VAL A 120 1.32 -3.18 -0.62
C VAL A 120 2.47 -3.32 0.36
N ALA A 121 2.65 -2.35 1.24
CA ALA A 121 3.57 -2.42 2.38
C ALA A 121 2.86 -2.02 3.66
N VAL A 122 3.11 -2.76 4.73
CA VAL A 122 2.56 -2.52 6.07
C VAL A 122 3.70 -2.59 7.07
N ALA A 123 3.79 -1.62 7.98
CA ALA A 123 4.80 -1.62 9.04
C ALA A 123 4.57 -2.82 9.98
N GLU A 124 5.67 -3.42 10.49
CA GLU A 124 5.66 -4.65 11.26
C GLU A 124 4.68 -4.65 12.45
N PRO A 125 4.57 -3.59 13.27
CA PRO A 125 3.62 -3.55 14.38
C PRO A 125 2.15 -3.64 13.96
N TRP A 126 1.87 -3.42 12.65
CA TRP A 126 0.54 -3.36 12.08
C TRP A 126 0.20 -4.56 11.18
N LEU A 127 1.12 -5.50 11.07
CA LEU A 127 0.87 -6.75 10.37
C LEU A 127 -0.23 -7.58 11.07
N ARG A 128 -0.97 -8.37 10.28
CA ARG A 128 -2.02 -9.30 10.75
C ARG A 128 -3.21 -8.64 11.46
N LYS A 129 -3.33 -7.31 11.39
CA LYS A 129 -4.48 -6.55 11.94
C LYS A 129 -5.55 -6.19 10.89
N GLY A 130 -5.44 -6.73 9.67
CA GLY A 130 -6.37 -6.48 8.57
C GLY A 130 -5.99 -5.31 7.67
N LEU A 131 -4.96 -4.51 8.02
CA LEU A 131 -4.58 -3.31 7.27
C LEU A 131 -4.24 -3.60 5.80
N GLY A 132 -3.43 -4.63 5.53
CA GLY A 132 -3.09 -5.01 4.15
C GLY A 132 -4.30 -5.36 3.31
N ARG A 133 -5.32 -5.98 3.91
CA ARG A 133 -6.59 -6.30 3.24
C ARG A 133 -7.36 -5.04 2.87
N LEU A 134 -7.46 -4.07 3.77
CA LEU A 134 -8.13 -2.80 3.50
C LEU A 134 -7.42 -2.04 2.35
N LEU A 135 -6.10 -1.89 2.45
CA LEU A 135 -5.30 -1.21 1.42
C LEU A 135 -5.41 -1.87 0.04
N LEU A 136 -5.30 -3.20 -0.03
CA LEU A 136 -5.42 -3.92 -1.30
C LEU A 136 -6.84 -3.87 -1.85
N GLY A 137 -7.87 -3.94 -1.00
CA GLY A 137 -9.27 -3.83 -1.41
C GLY A 137 -9.57 -2.48 -2.07
N HIS A 138 -9.22 -1.36 -1.43
CA HIS A 138 -9.38 -0.03 -2.01
C HIS A 138 -8.60 0.14 -3.31
N LEU A 139 -7.41 -0.47 -3.39
CA LEU A 139 -6.58 -0.42 -4.60
C LEU A 139 -7.21 -1.18 -5.77
N ILE A 140 -7.76 -2.38 -5.52
CA ILE A 140 -8.49 -3.18 -6.52
C ILE A 140 -9.70 -2.41 -7.02
N ASP A 141 -10.50 -1.84 -6.12
CA ASP A 141 -11.68 -1.06 -6.49
C ASP A 141 -11.32 0.17 -7.34
N ALA A 142 -10.21 0.85 -7.02
CA ALA A 142 -9.71 1.96 -7.80
C ALA A 142 -9.27 1.52 -9.21
N ALA A 143 -8.56 0.39 -9.32
CA ALA A 143 -8.13 -0.15 -10.60
C ALA A 143 -9.33 -0.55 -11.49
N LYS A 144 -10.35 -1.17 -10.91
CA LYS A 144 -11.63 -1.48 -11.61
C LYS A 144 -12.32 -0.21 -12.12
N ARG A 145 -12.46 0.80 -11.28
CA ARG A 145 -13.06 2.09 -11.68
C ARG A 145 -12.28 2.77 -12.80
N LYS A 146 -10.93 2.57 -12.83
CA LYS A 146 -10.07 3.11 -13.90
C LYS A 146 -10.18 2.33 -15.20
N GLY A 147 -10.76 1.14 -15.19
CA GLY A 147 -10.97 0.29 -16.37
C GLY A 147 -9.84 -0.68 -16.65
N TYR A 148 -8.94 -0.93 -15.69
CA TYR A 148 -7.98 -2.01 -15.83
C TYR A 148 -8.68 -3.37 -15.81
N ARG A 149 -8.17 -4.31 -16.60
CA ARG A 149 -8.70 -5.67 -16.74
C ARG A 149 -7.93 -6.70 -15.90
N LYS A 150 -6.66 -6.43 -15.64
CA LYS A 150 -5.81 -7.32 -14.86
C LYS A 150 -4.91 -6.53 -13.90
N MET A 151 -4.79 -7.04 -12.69
CA MET A 151 -3.85 -6.55 -11.68
C MET A 151 -2.81 -7.63 -11.37
N CYS A 152 -1.53 -7.27 -11.42
CA CYS A 152 -0.41 -8.18 -11.17
C CYS A 152 0.44 -7.68 -10.02
N SER A 153 1.09 -8.60 -9.31
CA SER A 153 2.14 -8.27 -8.33
C SER A 153 3.23 -9.34 -8.36
N THR A 154 4.48 -8.91 -8.38
CA THR A 154 5.64 -9.81 -8.25
C THR A 154 6.20 -9.69 -6.85
N ASN A 155 6.39 -10.84 -6.19
CA ASN A 155 6.88 -10.92 -4.82
C ASN A 155 7.94 -12.02 -4.68
N LEU A 156 8.81 -11.92 -3.66
CA LEU A 156 9.71 -13.02 -3.32
C LEU A 156 8.89 -14.23 -2.81
N SER A 157 9.28 -15.42 -3.18
CA SER A 157 8.61 -16.66 -2.77
C SER A 157 8.60 -16.89 -1.25
N THR A 158 9.50 -16.21 -0.55
CA THR A 158 9.61 -16.24 0.92
C THR A 158 8.65 -15.25 1.63
N ASP A 159 7.90 -14.42 0.88
CA ASP A 159 6.93 -13.47 1.46
C ASP A 159 5.57 -14.15 1.71
N TYR A 160 5.54 -15.10 2.62
CA TYR A 160 4.32 -15.86 2.95
C TYR A 160 3.12 -14.99 3.38
N PRO A 161 3.29 -13.89 4.17
CA PRO A 161 2.18 -13.02 4.52
C PRO A 161 1.48 -12.41 3.32
N VAL A 162 2.25 -11.98 2.31
CA VAL A 162 1.70 -11.35 1.12
C VAL A 162 1.00 -12.37 0.21
N HIS A 163 1.52 -13.60 0.12
CA HIS A 163 0.85 -14.67 -0.63
C HIS A 163 -0.54 -14.98 -0.06
N GLY A 164 -0.64 -15.06 1.28
CA GLY A 164 -1.92 -15.23 1.96
C GLY A 164 -2.89 -14.07 1.69
N LEU A 165 -2.40 -12.84 1.63
CA LEU A 165 -3.18 -11.65 1.33
C LEU A 165 -3.75 -11.73 -0.10
N TYR A 166 -2.94 -11.95 -1.12
CA TYR A 166 -3.39 -12.03 -2.51
C TYR A 166 -4.37 -13.17 -2.74
N LYS A 167 -4.14 -14.34 -2.12
CA LYS A 167 -5.05 -15.47 -2.20
C LYS A 167 -6.45 -15.15 -1.68
N GLN A 168 -6.59 -14.33 -0.62
CA GLN A 168 -7.89 -13.91 -0.09
C GLN A 168 -8.72 -13.09 -1.09
N PHE A 169 -8.07 -12.40 -2.03
CA PHE A 169 -8.73 -11.64 -3.10
C PHE A 169 -8.90 -12.42 -4.41
N GLY A 170 -8.54 -13.70 -4.43
CA GLY A 170 -8.71 -14.55 -5.60
C GLY A 170 -7.60 -14.45 -6.64
N PHE A 171 -6.45 -13.86 -6.28
CA PHE A 171 -5.29 -13.89 -7.17
C PHE A 171 -4.82 -15.34 -7.39
N THR A 172 -4.52 -15.65 -8.63
CA THR A 172 -3.76 -16.85 -9.03
C THR A 172 -2.27 -16.56 -8.86
N SER A 173 -1.48 -17.61 -8.59
CA SER A 173 -0.05 -17.46 -8.29
C SER A 173 0.77 -18.41 -9.12
N THR A 174 1.81 -17.91 -9.80
CA THR A 174 2.69 -18.69 -10.66
C THR A 174 4.15 -18.31 -10.37
N TYR A 175 5.04 -19.29 -10.31
CA TYR A 175 6.48 -19.01 -10.21
C TYR A 175 7.01 -18.42 -11.51
N LEU A 176 7.77 -17.32 -11.39
CA LEU A 176 8.27 -16.57 -12.54
C LEU A 176 9.51 -17.19 -13.17
N ASP A 177 10.38 -17.78 -12.35
CA ASP A 177 11.69 -18.28 -12.77
C ASP A 177 11.92 -19.74 -12.33
N ARG A 178 12.97 -20.34 -12.90
CA ARG A 178 13.35 -21.73 -12.62
C ARG A 178 13.90 -21.94 -11.21
N ASP A 179 14.42 -20.87 -10.58
CA ASP A 179 14.98 -20.92 -9.23
C ASP A 179 13.89 -20.76 -8.16
N PHE A 180 12.64 -20.53 -8.59
CA PHE A 180 11.46 -20.37 -7.71
C PHE A 180 11.58 -19.23 -6.68
N ASP A 181 12.45 -18.23 -6.95
CA ASP A 181 12.67 -17.11 -6.05
C ASP A 181 11.56 -16.08 -6.09
N ARG A 182 10.81 -16.01 -7.20
CA ARG A 182 9.74 -15.04 -7.41
C ARG A 182 8.42 -15.70 -7.78
N ILE A 183 7.35 -15.09 -7.27
CA ILE A 183 5.97 -15.46 -7.59
C ILE A 183 5.28 -14.24 -8.17
N VAL A 184 4.59 -14.46 -9.29
CA VAL A 184 3.64 -13.49 -9.85
C VAL A 184 2.24 -13.86 -9.38
N HIS A 185 1.56 -12.89 -8.81
CA HIS A 185 0.15 -12.95 -8.46
C HIS A 185 -0.66 -12.17 -9.50
N GLU A 186 -1.72 -12.75 -10.03
CA GLU A 186 -2.57 -12.15 -11.06
C GLU A 186 -4.04 -12.24 -10.66
N LEU A 187 -4.76 -11.14 -10.86
CA LEU A 187 -6.20 -11.03 -10.63
C LEU A 187 -6.84 -10.44 -11.88
N GLU A 188 -7.84 -11.12 -12.44
CA GLU A 188 -8.76 -10.53 -13.40
C GLU A 188 -9.72 -9.58 -12.64
N LEU A 189 -9.87 -8.34 -13.14
CA LEU A 189 -10.59 -7.24 -12.47
C LEU A 189 -12.05 -7.10 -12.93
#